data_703c8fce3de44fb99a9b0daf5ad16c79
#
_entry.id   703c8fce3de44fb99a9b0daf5ad16c79
#
_cell.length_a   1.000
_cell.length_b   1.000
_cell.length_c   1.000
_cell.angle_alpha   90.00
_cell.angle_beta   90.00
_cell.angle_gamma   90.00
#
_symmetry.space_group_name_H-M   'P 1'
#
loop_
_entity.id
_entity.type
_entity.pdbx_description
1 polymer ?
#
loop_
_entity_poly.entity_id
_entity_poly.type
_entity_poly.pdbx_seq_one_letter_code
_entity_poly.pdbx_strand_id
1 'polypeptide(L)'
;MPRIAEARAGAEPSSPRQRARRQSILKVAADAAASTGLERVQMQEVAKSAGVAIATLYRYFPSKTHLFTALMADQIEGFAARVPERPAGTSPEDAVFETLGSATRNLLRRPALATAMIQSANAARASTVPDLARIDSGFLDLLLRAWGVQEATDHHITRLRLLILLWYGVLQSRLNERLTPQEADADLRLACHLLLAPGPDAG
;
A
#
# COMPACT_ATOMS: atom_id res chain seq x y z
N MET A 1 -7.14 -29.23 3.01
CA MET A 1 -5.71 -29.00 3.25
C MET A 1 -5.18 -27.84 2.42
N PRO A 2 -5.20 -26.57 2.90
CA PRO A 2 -4.58 -25.44 2.20
C PRO A 2 -3.32 -24.86 2.88
N ARG A 3 -2.78 -25.49 3.93
CA ARG A 3 -1.72 -24.87 4.76
C ARG A 3 -0.30 -24.84 4.20
N ILE A 4 0.03 -25.60 3.16
CA ILE A 4 1.41 -25.71 2.64
C ILE A 4 1.75 -24.62 1.62
N ALA A 5 0.77 -24.07 0.90
CA ALA A 5 0.99 -23.03 -0.10
C ALA A 5 1.27 -21.64 0.52
N GLU A 6 0.78 -21.37 1.72
CA GLU A 6 0.95 -20.08 2.41
C GLU A 6 2.34 -19.86 3.01
N ALA A 7 3.13 -20.93 3.17
CA ALA A 7 4.46 -20.88 3.79
C ALA A 7 5.61 -20.64 2.77
N ARG A 8 5.30 -20.47 1.48
CA ARG A 8 6.32 -20.32 0.43
C ARG A 8 6.28 -18.93 -0.17
N ALA A 9 7.42 -18.24 -0.19
CA ALA A 9 7.56 -17.00 -0.95
C ALA A 9 7.35 -17.26 -2.45
N GLY A 10 6.72 -16.30 -3.13
CA GLY A 10 6.55 -16.33 -4.58
C GLY A 10 7.89 -16.20 -5.31
N ALA A 11 7.97 -16.71 -6.54
CA ALA A 11 9.17 -16.57 -7.36
C ALA A 11 9.32 -15.12 -7.86
N GLU A 12 10.52 -14.58 -7.77
CA GLU A 12 10.83 -13.28 -8.35
C GLU A 12 11.10 -13.37 -9.86
N PRO A 13 10.63 -12.38 -10.66
CA PRO A 13 10.88 -12.36 -12.09
C PRO A 13 12.31 -11.94 -12.40
N SER A 14 13.09 -12.81 -13.06
CA SER A 14 14.49 -12.58 -13.44
C SER A 14 14.68 -11.98 -14.84
N SER A 15 13.64 -11.94 -15.68
CA SER A 15 13.71 -11.39 -17.06
C SER A 15 12.62 -10.36 -17.35
N PRO A 16 12.80 -9.48 -18.37
CA PRO A 16 11.78 -8.53 -18.79
C PRO A 16 10.44 -9.21 -19.13
N ARG A 17 10.48 -10.35 -19.80
CA ARG A 17 9.28 -11.13 -20.15
C ARG A 17 8.56 -11.66 -18.91
N GLN A 18 9.30 -12.08 -17.88
CA GLN A 18 8.71 -12.52 -16.62
C GLN A 18 8.12 -11.35 -15.84
N ARG A 19 8.77 -10.18 -15.83
CA ARG A 19 8.23 -8.95 -15.24
C ARG A 19 6.91 -8.54 -15.92
N ALA A 20 6.88 -8.48 -17.26
CA ALA A 20 5.67 -8.17 -18.01
C ALA A 20 4.51 -9.14 -17.69
N ARG A 21 4.81 -10.44 -17.56
CA ARG A 21 3.82 -11.46 -17.20
C ARG A 21 3.29 -11.26 -15.78
N ARG A 22 4.18 -10.98 -14.81
CA ARG A 22 3.79 -10.67 -13.43
C ARG A 22 2.88 -9.45 -13.38
N GLN A 23 3.21 -8.40 -14.11
CA GLN A 23 2.40 -7.18 -14.22
C GLN A 23 1.03 -7.44 -14.85
N SER A 24 0.96 -8.27 -15.89
CA SER A 24 -0.31 -8.66 -16.50
C SER A 24 -1.23 -9.36 -15.49
N ILE A 25 -0.69 -10.26 -14.67
CA ILE A 25 -1.46 -10.94 -13.60
C ILE A 25 -1.97 -9.92 -12.57
N LEU A 26 -1.11 -9.01 -12.10
CA LEU A 26 -1.49 -7.99 -11.12
C LEU A 26 -2.60 -7.07 -11.65
N LYS A 27 -2.49 -6.65 -12.92
CA LYS A 27 -3.51 -5.81 -13.56
C LYS A 27 -4.87 -6.52 -13.63
N VAL A 28 -4.90 -7.76 -14.08
CA VAL A 28 -6.15 -8.55 -14.16
C VAL A 28 -6.76 -8.75 -12.76
N ALA A 29 -5.94 -9.05 -11.75
CA ALA A 29 -6.41 -9.19 -10.38
C ALA A 29 -6.99 -7.89 -9.82
N ALA A 30 -6.35 -6.75 -10.13
CA ALA A 30 -6.84 -5.43 -9.73
C ALA A 30 -8.22 -5.13 -10.34
N ASP A 31 -8.39 -5.42 -11.64
CA ASP A 31 -9.66 -5.17 -12.33
C ASP A 31 -10.78 -6.10 -11.82
N ALA A 32 -10.45 -7.36 -11.57
CA ALA A 32 -11.38 -8.32 -10.98
C ALA A 32 -11.85 -7.88 -9.58
N ALA A 33 -10.91 -7.52 -8.69
CA ALA A 33 -11.27 -7.10 -7.33
C ALA A 33 -12.03 -5.77 -7.29
N ALA A 34 -11.71 -4.84 -8.20
CA ALA A 34 -12.44 -3.57 -8.29
C ALA A 34 -13.90 -3.76 -8.70
N SER A 35 -14.19 -4.77 -9.53
CA SER A 35 -15.55 -5.04 -10.02
C SER A 35 -16.35 -5.96 -9.11
N THR A 36 -15.73 -6.94 -8.45
CA THR A 36 -16.47 -7.99 -7.73
C THR A 36 -16.11 -8.11 -6.24
N GLY A 37 -15.09 -7.41 -5.76
CA GLY A 37 -14.55 -7.56 -4.40
C GLY A 37 -13.64 -8.79 -4.24
N LEU A 38 -12.84 -8.81 -3.17
CA LEU A 38 -11.84 -9.85 -2.90
C LEU A 38 -12.43 -11.27 -2.84
N GLU A 39 -13.58 -11.43 -2.20
CA GLU A 39 -14.18 -12.74 -1.96
C GLU A 39 -14.50 -13.48 -3.26
N ARG A 40 -14.97 -12.76 -4.26
CA ARG A 40 -15.38 -13.32 -5.55
C ARG A 40 -14.22 -13.52 -6.53
N VAL A 41 -13.04 -12.97 -6.27
CA VAL A 41 -11.89 -13.20 -7.13
C VAL A 41 -11.43 -14.66 -7.02
N GLN A 42 -11.30 -15.34 -8.15
CA GLN A 42 -10.79 -16.70 -8.24
C GLN A 42 -9.46 -16.74 -8.98
N MET A 43 -8.46 -17.40 -8.41
CA MET A 43 -7.10 -17.49 -8.97
C MET A 43 -7.10 -18.11 -10.37
N GLN A 44 -8.00 -19.07 -10.63
CA GLN A 44 -8.13 -19.70 -11.95
C GLN A 44 -8.59 -18.72 -13.02
N GLU A 45 -9.61 -17.88 -12.69
CA GLU A 45 -10.10 -16.87 -13.63
C GLU A 45 -9.06 -15.75 -13.86
N VAL A 46 -8.32 -15.36 -12.83
CA VAL A 46 -7.19 -14.43 -12.97
C VAL A 46 -6.14 -15.00 -13.91
N ALA A 47 -5.74 -16.27 -13.77
CA ALA A 47 -4.76 -16.91 -14.65
C ALA A 47 -5.24 -16.95 -16.10
N LYS A 48 -6.49 -17.38 -16.32
CA LYS A 48 -7.14 -17.44 -17.64
C LYS A 48 -7.17 -16.05 -18.30
N SER A 49 -7.66 -15.05 -17.60
CA SER A 49 -7.76 -13.68 -18.13
C SER A 49 -6.40 -13.00 -18.35
N ALA A 50 -5.37 -13.38 -17.57
CA ALA A 50 -3.99 -12.92 -17.77
C ALA A 50 -3.24 -13.71 -18.87
N GLY A 51 -3.85 -14.72 -19.48
CA GLY A 51 -3.24 -15.55 -20.53
C GLY A 51 -2.07 -16.40 -20.01
N VAL A 52 -2.14 -16.88 -18.77
CA VAL A 52 -1.07 -17.71 -18.15
C VAL A 52 -1.63 -19.03 -17.65
N ALA A 53 -0.76 -20.05 -17.62
CA ALA A 53 -1.12 -21.30 -16.95
C ALA A 53 -1.28 -21.06 -15.44
N ILE A 54 -2.24 -21.73 -14.80
CA ILE A 54 -2.51 -21.61 -13.36
C ILE A 54 -1.26 -21.93 -12.51
N ALA A 55 -0.44 -22.90 -12.92
CA ALA A 55 0.83 -23.20 -12.28
C ALA A 55 1.83 -22.03 -12.32
N THR A 56 1.79 -21.23 -13.41
CA THR A 56 2.61 -20.03 -13.52
C THR A 56 2.13 -18.94 -12.55
N LEU A 57 0.82 -18.77 -12.39
CA LEU A 57 0.26 -17.84 -11.43
C LEU A 57 0.67 -18.23 -10.00
N TYR A 58 0.47 -19.48 -9.60
CA TYR A 58 0.84 -19.96 -8.25
C TYR A 58 2.35 -19.94 -7.99
N ARG A 59 3.18 -19.98 -9.03
CA ARG A 59 4.62 -19.81 -8.88
C ARG A 59 4.98 -18.37 -8.44
N TYR A 60 4.29 -17.34 -8.96
CA TYR A 60 4.49 -15.94 -8.56
C TYR A 60 3.73 -15.59 -7.28
N PHE A 61 2.52 -16.08 -7.15
CA PHE A 61 1.60 -15.72 -6.07
C PHE A 61 0.98 -17.00 -5.49
N PRO A 62 1.60 -17.60 -4.47
CA PRO A 62 1.16 -18.87 -3.88
C PRO A 62 -0.27 -18.87 -3.32
N SER A 63 -0.80 -17.68 -2.98
CA SER A 63 -2.17 -17.51 -2.52
C SER A 63 -2.76 -16.17 -2.98
N LYS A 64 -4.05 -16.00 -2.77
CA LYS A 64 -4.75 -14.73 -2.98
C LYS A 64 -4.15 -13.61 -2.11
N THR A 65 -3.76 -13.92 -0.88
CA THR A 65 -3.05 -13.01 0.03
C THR A 65 -1.75 -12.51 -0.60
N HIS A 66 -0.89 -13.38 -1.12
CA HIS A 66 0.34 -12.98 -1.82
C HIS A 66 0.06 -12.09 -3.03
N LEU A 67 -0.96 -12.43 -3.82
CA LEU A 67 -1.32 -11.66 -5.01
C LEU A 67 -1.71 -10.23 -4.68
N PHE A 68 -2.60 -10.04 -3.71
CA PHE A 68 -3.10 -8.70 -3.37
C PHE A 68 -2.14 -7.90 -2.48
N THR A 69 -1.29 -8.55 -1.68
CA THR A 69 -0.19 -7.88 -0.98
C THR A 69 0.87 -7.39 -1.97
N ALA A 70 1.25 -8.21 -2.95
CA ALA A 70 2.14 -7.81 -4.03
C ALA A 70 1.55 -6.66 -4.87
N LEU A 71 0.24 -6.68 -5.13
CA LEU A 71 -0.45 -5.60 -5.82
C LEU A 71 -0.40 -4.30 -5.02
N MET A 72 -0.58 -4.35 -3.71
CA MET A 72 -0.47 -3.18 -2.83
C MET A 72 0.94 -2.59 -2.86
N ALA A 73 1.98 -3.43 -2.77
CA ALA A 73 3.38 -2.98 -2.88
C ALA A 73 3.63 -2.28 -4.22
N ASP A 74 3.17 -2.85 -5.32
CA ASP A 74 3.28 -2.30 -6.67
C ASP A 74 2.55 -0.94 -6.82
N GLN A 75 1.37 -0.82 -6.20
CA GLN A 75 0.61 0.44 -6.17
C GLN A 75 1.32 1.53 -5.37
N ILE A 76 1.96 1.19 -4.25
CA ILE A 76 2.74 2.14 -3.43
C ILE A 76 3.96 2.61 -4.22
N GLU A 77 4.73 1.70 -4.84
CA GLU A 77 5.88 2.05 -5.68
C GLU A 77 5.48 2.96 -6.84
N GLY A 78 4.41 2.60 -7.56
CA GLY A 78 3.89 3.40 -8.65
C GLY A 78 3.32 4.75 -8.20
N PHE A 79 2.77 4.85 -6.99
CA PHE A 79 2.33 6.11 -6.40
C PHE A 79 3.54 6.96 -6.01
N ALA A 80 4.50 6.40 -5.29
CA ALA A 80 5.72 7.09 -4.85
C ALA A 80 6.54 7.67 -6.02
N ALA A 81 6.56 6.98 -7.15
CA ALA A 81 7.23 7.48 -8.37
C ALA A 81 6.53 8.70 -9.03
N ARG A 82 5.26 8.95 -8.69
CA ARG A 82 4.46 10.07 -9.23
C ARG A 82 4.29 11.23 -8.25
N VAL A 83 4.58 11.02 -6.97
CA VAL A 83 4.54 12.11 -5.98
C VAL A 83 5.70 13.06 -6.29
N PRO A 84 5.44 14.34 -6.57
CA PRO A 84 6.51 15.31 -6.83
C PRO A 84 7.33 15.55 -5.55
N GLU A 85 8.53 16.04 -5.74
CA GLU A 85 9.31 16.57 -4.62
C GLU A 85 8.55 17.72 -3.97
N ARG A 86 8.79 17.91 -2.66
CA ARG A 86 8.14 18.96 -1.88
C ARG A 86 8.41 20.33 -2.52
N PRO A 87 7.37 21.10 -2.87
CA PRO A 87 7.55 22.45 -3.40
C PRO A 87 8.28 23.35 -2.39
N ALA A 88 9.11 24.28 -2.90
CA ALA A 88 9.76 25.29 -2.07
C ALA A 88 8.70 26.10 -1.31
N GLY A 89 8.92 26.34 -0.01
CA GLY A 89 8.00 27.09 0.85
C GLY A 89 6.86 26.27 1.45
N THR A 90 6.67 25.00 1.07
CA THR A 90 5.70 24.12 1.74
C THR A 90 6.28 23.62 3.07
N SER A 91 5.49 23.71 4.15
CA SER A 91 5.92 23.14 5.44
C SER A 91 6.08 21.61 5.34
N PRO A 92 6.97 20.99 6.12
CA PRO A 92 7.08 19.54 6.18
C PRO A 92 5.77 18.84 6.51
N GLU A 93 5.02 19.40 7.44
CA GLU A 93 3.71 18.89 7.90
C GLU A 93 2.68 18.91 6.78
N ASP A 94 2.58 20.04 6.04
CA ASP A 94 1.67 20.18 4.90
C ASP A 94 2.04 19.22 3.76
N ALA A 95 3.33 19.03 3.48
CA ALA A 95 3.78 18.11 2.44
C ALA A 95 3.42 16.65 2.77
N VAL A 96 3.56 16.23 4.02
CA VAL A 96 3.14 14.90 4.48
C VAL A 96 1.61 14.77 4.44
N PHE A 97 0.88 15.78 4.92
CA PHE A 97 -0.58 15.82 4.85
C PHE A 97 -1.10 15.66 3.41
N GLU A 98 -0.55 16.44 2.47
CA GLU A 98 -0.94 16.35 1.05
C GLU A 98 -0.59 14.99 0.43
N THR A 99 0.53 14.39 0.82
CA THR A 99 0.92 13.05 0.38
C THR A 99 -0.08 11.99 0.85
N LEU A 100 -0.44 12.01 2.13
CA LEU A 100 -1.42 11.10 2.72
C LEU A 100 -2.83 11.32 2.13
N GLY A 101 -3.23 12.58 1.94
CA GLY A 101 -4.49 12.94 1.28
C GLY A 101 -4.56 12.44 -0.16
N SER A 102 -3.47 12.58 -0.91
CA SER A 102 -3.37 12.05 -2.28
C SER A 102 -3.41 10.53 -2.33
N ALA A 103 -2.74 9.83 -1.39
CA ALA A 103 -2.83 8.40 -1.25
C ALA A 103 -4.26 7.94 -0.95
N THR A 104 -4.95 8.63 -0.02
CA THR A 104 -6.35 8.38 0.32
C THR A 104 -7.25 8.55 -0.90
N ARG A 105 -7.15 9.68 -1.61
CA ARG A 105 -7.93 9.93 -2.83
C ARG A 105 -7.69 8.87 -3.90
N ASN A 106 -6.44 8.43 -4.08
CA ASN A 106 -6.10 7.39 -5.04
C ASN A 106 -6.75 6.04 -4.70
N LEU A 107 -6.72 5.64 -3.44
CA LEU A 107 -7.34 4.39 -2.95
C LEU A 107 -8.87 4.45 -3.07
N LEU A 108 -9.48 5.57 -2.70
CA LEU A 108 -10.94 5.75 -2.75
C LEU A 108 -11.52 5.85 -4.17
N ARG A 109 -10.70 5.96 -5.22
CA ARG A 109 -11.17 5.83 -6.62
C ARG A 109 -11.67 4.42 -6.94
N ARG A 110 -11.14 3.39 -6.26
CA ARG A 110 -11.49 1.98 -6.46
C ARG A 110 -11.65 1.31 -5.08
N PRO A 111 -12.70 1.65 -4.32
CA PRO A 111 -12.83 1.27 -2.91
C PRO A 111 -12.83 -0.25 -2.68
N ALA A 112 -13.47 -1.03 -3.56
CA ALA A 112 -13.46 -2.49 -3.47
C ALA A 112 -12.05 -3.07 -3.64
N LEU A 113 -11.24 -2.51 -4.54
CA LEU A 113 -9.84 -2.89 -4.71
C LEU A 113 -9.00 -2.49 -3.49
N ALA A 114 -9.18 -1.27 -2.98
CA ALA A 114 -8.47 -0.80 -1.77
C ALA A 114 -8.77 -1.74 -0.60
N THR A 115 -10.03 -2.07 -0.37
CA THR A 115 -10.45 -3.04 0.66
C THR A 115 -9.79 -4.40 0.46
N ALA A 116 -9.74 -4.91 -0.78
CA ALA A 116 -9.11 -6.20 -1.09
C ALA A 116 -7.61 -6.21 -0.76
N MET A 117 -6.88 -5.16 -1.11
CA MET A 117 -5.46 -5.02 -0.82
C MET A 117 -5.20 -4.92 0.68
N ILE A 118 -5.96 -4.08 1.37
CA ILE A 118 -5.85 -3.88 2.82
C ILE A 118 -6.17 -5.16 3.59
N GLN A 119 -7.26 -5.85 3.27
CA GLN A 119 -7.60 -7.13 3.91
C GLN A 119 -6.51 -8.19 3.70
N SER A 120 -5.94 -8.24 2.50
CA SER A 120 -4.87 -9.18 2.19
C SER A 120 -3.58 -8.85 2.94
N ALA A 121 -3.19 -7.57 3.03
CA ALA A 121 -2.03 -7.14 3.81
C ALA A 121 -2.22 -7.45 5.31
N ASN A 122 -3.41 -7.22 5.87
CA ASN A 122 -3.73 -7.53 7.27
C ASN A 122 -3.72 -9.04 7.58
N ALA A 123 -4.11 -9.87 6.62
CA ALA A 123 -4.08 -11.33 6.76
C ALA A 123 -2.69 -11.92 6.52
N ALA A 124 -1.78 -11.17 5.92
CA ALA A 124 -0.43 -11.61 5.59
C ALA A 124 0.45 -11.66 6.85
N ARG A 125 1.42 -12.58 6.83
CA ARG A 125 2.47 -12.66 7.86
C ARG A 125 3.81 -12.29 7.24
N ALA A 126 4.56 -11.41 7.87
CA ALA A 126 5.87 -10.95 7.40
C ALA A 126 6.85 -12.10 7.11
N SER A 127 6.75 -13.21 7.87
CA SER A 127 7.59 -14.40 7.67
C SER A 127 7.29 -15.18 6.38
N THR A 128 6.13 -14.97 5.75
CA THR A 128 5.69 -15.75 4.58
C THR A 128 5.38 -14.90 3.35
N VAL A 129 5.13 -13.61 3.53
CA VAL A 129 4.76 -12.67 2.45
C VAL A 129 5.78 -11.52 2.41
N PRO A 130 6.86 -11.64 1.63
CA PRO A 130 7.94 -10.63 1.57
C PRO A 130 7.47 -9.24 1.14
N ASP A 131 6.40 -9.16 0.36
CA ASP A 131 5.84 -7.88 -0.11
C ASP A 131 5.33 -6.97 1.03
N LEU A 132 5.09 -7.50 2.25
CA LEU A 132 4.78 -6.67 3.42
C LEU A 132 5.92 -5.71 3.76
N ALA A 133 7.16 -6.19 3.77
CA ALA A 133 8.32 -5.35 4.02
C ALA A 133 8.45 -4.24 2.95
N ARG A 134 8.13 -4.54 1.69
CA ARG A 134 8.11 -3.55 0.59
C ARG A 134 7.01 -2.50 0.79
N ILE A 135 5.83 -2.89 1.29
CA ILE A 135 4.76 -1.96 1.64
C ILE A 135 5.23 -1.02 2.74
N ASP A 136 5.74 -1.57 3.85
CA ASP A 136 6.14 -0.81 5.02
C ASP A 136 7.28 0.15 4.71
N SER A 137 8.38 -0.34 4.08
CA SER A 137 9.53 0.49 3.73
C SER A 137 9.17 1.52 2.65
N GLY A 138 8.47 1.12 1.59
CA GLY A 138 8.16 2.02 0.48
C GLY A 138 7.26 3.19 0.88
N PHE A 139 6.31 2.95 1.79
CA PHE A 139 5.44 4.00 2.29
C PHE A 139 6.15 4.90 3.32
N LEU A 140 6.98 4.32 4.18
CA LEU A 140 7.82 5.07 5.12
C LEU A 140 8.80 5.99 4.37
N ASP A 141 9.52 5.47 3.37
CA ASP A 141 10.46 6.22 2.55
C ASP A 141 9.78 7.39 1.80
N LEU A 142 8.56 7.16 1.31
CA LEU A 142 7.76 8.21 0.68
C LEU A 142 7.48 9.36 1.66
N LEU A 143 7.06 9.04 2.89
CA LEU A 143 6.75 10.05 3.90
C LEU A 143 7.99 10.74 4.45
N LEU A 144 9.13 10.05 4.60
CA LEU A 144 10.41 10.66 4.96
C LEU A 144 10.83 11.72 3.92
N ARG A 145 10.69 11.40 2.64
CA ARG A 145 10.96 12.37 1.55
C ARG A 145 10.01 13.56 1.59
N ALA A 146 8.71 13.33 1.79
CA ALA A 146 7.73 14.40 1.92
C ALA A 146 8.02 15.30 3.14
N TRP A 147 8.44 14.71 4.25
CA TRP A 147 8.86 15.44 5.44
C TRP A 147 10.17 16.21 5.23
N GLY A 148 11.02 15.80 4.28
CA GLY A 148 12.32 16.42 4.00
C GLY A 148 13.44 15.90 4.90
N VAL A 149 13.26 14.73 5.50
CA VAL A 149 14.24 14.06 6.33
C VAL A 149 15.20 13.29 5.43
N GLN A 150 16.50 13.67 5.44
CA GLN A 150 17.52 12.98 4.66
C GLN A 150 18.17 11.83 5.45
N GLU A 151 18.41 12.05 6.75
CA GLU A 151 18.93 11.03 7.67
C GLU A 151 17.87 10.74 8.74
N ALA A 152 17.20 9.59 8.60
CA ALA A 152 16.14 9.20 9.50
C ALA A 152 16.71 8.70 10.83
N THR A 153 16.25 9.28 11.94
CA THR A 153 16.49 8.77 13.30
C THR A 153 15.34 7.83 13.73
N ASP A 154 15.55 7.04 14.78
CA ASP A 154 14.49 6.22 15.37
C ASP A 154 13.26 7.05 15.79
N HIS A 155 13.48 8.30 16.17
CA HIS A 155 12.42 9.24 16.51
C HIS A 155 11.57 9.59 15.29
N HIS A 156 12.18 9.90 14.14
CA HIS A 156 11.47 10.14 12.88
C HIS A 156 10.64 8.92 12.46
N ILE A 157 11.26 7.73 12.50
CA ILE A 157 10.60 6.46 12.15
C ILE A 157 9.40 6.21 13.06
N THR A 158 9.56 6.41 14.37
CA THR A 158 8.46 6.21 15.34
C THR A 158 7.30 7.16 15.10
N ARG A 159 7.56 8.44 14.86
CA ARG A 159 6.52 9.45 14.57
C ARG A 159 5.75 9.11 13.30
N LEU A 160 6.45 8.77 12.22
CA LEU A 160 5.81 8.37 10.96
C LEU A 160 5.04 7.05 11.10
N ARG A 161 5.57 6.08 11.84
CA ARG A 161 4.84 4.83 12.11
C ARG A 161 3.51 5.09 12.82
N LEU A 162 3.49 5.95 13.84
CA LEU A 162 2.26 6.36 14.54
C LEU A 162 1.30 7.09 13.59
N LEU A 163 1.82 7.97 12.74
CA LEU A 163 1.03 8.69 11.76
C LEU A 163 0.42 7.74 10.72
N ILE A 164 1.18 6.76 10.23
CA ILE A 164 0.71 5.74 9.29
C ILE A 164 -0.42 4.92 9.93
N LEU A 165 -0.28 4.51 11.19
CA LEU A 165 -1.32 3.76 11.91
C LEU A 165 -2.61 4.59 12.06
N LEU A 166 -2.48 5.87 12.38
CA LEU A 166 -3.63 6.79 12.46
C LEU A 166 -4.27 6.98 11.08
N TRP A 167 -3.47 7.31 10.06
CA TRP A 167 -3.96 7.44 8.68
C TRP A 167 -4.69 6.18 8.19
N TYR A 168 -4.16 5.01 8.53
CA TYR A 168 -4.81 3.75 8.21
C TYR A 168 -6.19 3.64 8.86
N GLY A 169 -6.35 4.04 10.13
CA GLY A 169 -7.65 4.10 10.82
C GLY A 169 -8.63 5.06 10.17
N VAL A 170 -8.16 6.25 9.76
CA VAL A 170 -8.94 7.24 9.01
C VAL A 170 -9.38 6.67 7.65
N LEU A 171 -8.47 6.05 6.90
CA LEU A 171 -8.77 5.42 5.62
C LEU A 171 -9.83 4.30 5.75
N GLN A 172 -9.71 3.44 6.76
CA GLN A 172 -10.69 2.41 7.05
C GLN A 172 -12.06 3.00 7.40
N SER A 173 -12.08 4.08 8.17
CA SER A 173 -13.32 4.79 8.54
C SER A 173 -13.98 5.43 7.30
N ARG A 174 -13.17 5.94 6.37
CA ARG A 174 -13.65 6.46 5.07
C ARG A 174 -14.22 5.34 4.17
N LEU A 175 -13.53 4.20 4.07
CA LEU A 175 -14.01 3.04 3.30
C LEU A 175 -15.30 2.45 3.85
N ASN A 176 -15.52 2.58 5.17
CA ASN A 176 -16.72 2.10 5.86
C ASN A 176 -17.78 3.20 6.05
N GLU A 177 -17.63 4.37 5.39
CA GLU A 177 -18.57 5.51 5.45
C GLU A 177 -18.85 6.03 6.87
N ARG A 178 -17.88 5.86 7.79
CA ARG A 178 -17.97 6.32 9.20
C ARG A 178 -17.46 7.74 9.40
N LEU A 179 -16.65 8.26 8.49
CA LEU A 179 -16.16 9.64 8.48
C LEU A 179 -16.50 10.29 7.15
N THR A 180 -16.88 11.55 7.18
CA THR A 180 -16.98 12.41 6.01
C THR A 180 -15.59 12.77 5.48
N PRO A 181 -15.45 13.24 4.22
CA PRO A 181 -14.16 13.76 3.73
C PRO A 181 -13.60 14.85 4.62
N GLN A 182 -14.43 15.77 5.09
CA GLN A 182 -14.04 16.93 5.90
C GLN A 182 -13.51 16.51 7.28
N GLU A 183 -14.18 15.56 7.94
CA GLU A 183 -13.71 15.02 9.23
C GLU A 183 -12.39 14.29 9.06
N ALA A 184 -12.24 13.45 8.02
CA ALA A 184 -11.01 12.73 7.75
C ALA A 184 -9.82 13.66 7.48
N ASP A 185 -10.05 14.76 6.71
CA ASP A 185 -9.02 15.76 6.44
C ASP A 185 -8.66 16.55 7.71
N ALA A 186 -9.62 16.89 8.57
CA ALA A 186 -9.38 17.57 9.84
C ALA A 186 -8.56 16.68 10.81
N ASP A 187 -8.95 15.41 10.97
CA ASP A 187 -8.23 14.45 11.82
C ASP A 187 -6.80 14.25 11.33
N LEU A 188 -6.61 14.09 10.03
CA LEU A 188 -5.29 13.85 9.45
C LEU A 188 -4.39 15.09 9.57
N ARG A 189 -4.94 16.29 9.36
CA ARG A 189 -4.20 17.56 9.53
C ARG A 189 -3.75 17.74 10.97
N LEU A 190 -4.65 17.49 11.94
CA LEU A 190 -4.32 17.54 13.35
C LEU A 190 -3.23 16.53 13.70
N ALA A 191 -3.32 15.31 13.19
CA ALA A 191 -2.30 14.28 13.42
C ALA A 191 -0.92 14.67 12.86
N CYS A 192 -0.87 15.22 11.64
CA CYS A 192 0.37 15.73 11.06
C CYS A 192 0.97 16.83 11.95
N HIS A 193 0.16 17.78 12.38
CA HIS A 193 0.61 18.86 13.27
C HIS A 193 1.19 18.31 14.58
N LEU A 194 0.46 17.44 15.28
CA LEU A 194 0.88 16.90 16.58
C LEU A 194 2.12 16.00 16.50
N LEU A 195 2.24 15.24 15.41
CA LEU A 195 3.31 14.24 15.28
C LEU A 195 4.54 14.76 14.55
N LEU A 196 4.43 15.78 13.70
CA LEU A 196 5.54 16.23 12.86
C LEU A 196 6.07 17.62 13.22
N ALA A 197 5.34 18.39 14.03
CA ALA A 197 5.83 19.69 14.50
C ALA A 197 7.21 19.57 15.16
N PRO A 198 8.11 20.54 14.97
CA PRO A 198 9.40 20.58 15.66
C PRO A 198 9.16 20.45 17.17
N GLY A 199 9.77 19.46 17.80
CA GLY A 199 9.73 19.32 19.25
C GLY A 199 10.46 20.47 19.93
N PRO A 200 10.20 20.73 21.22
CA PRO A 200 10.91 21.75 22.00
C PRO A 200 12.41 21.48 22.10
N ASP A 201 12.88 20.28 21.72
CA ASP A 201 14.29 19.84 21.80
C ASP A 201 15.05 19.97 20.47
N ALA A 202 14.51 20.66 19.45
CA ALA A 202 15.16 20.90 18.17
C ALA A 202 15.88 22.24 18.16
N GLY A 203 16.82 22.45 19.09
CA GLY A 203 17.66 23.62 19.20
C GLY A 203 19.11 23.21 19.39
#